data_a6a1eb8e8cdc409c62781d17bebb7b2a
#
_entry.id   a6a1eb8e8cdc409c62781d17bebb7b2a
#
_cell.length_a   1.000
_cell.length_b   1.000
_cell.length_c   1.000
_cell.angle_alpha   90.00
_cell.angle_beta   90.00
_cell.angle_gamma   90.00
#
_symmetry.space_group_name_H-M   'P 1'
#
loop_
_entity.id
_entity.type
_entity.pdbx_description
1 polymer ?
#
loop_
_entity_poly.entity_id
_entity_poly.type
_entity_poly.pdbx_seq_one_letter_code
_entity_poly.pdbx_strand_id
1 'polypeptide(L)'
;GLNVCEDIWFPDGPTRLQAAVGADVIININASPFQIGKSRIHEQMLATRARENGVIVTYTNTVGGQDELVFDGNSLVLDQTGAVIARAKAFQEDFLLADLNADAVVRHRMAQRRTKALSGKLAGAVERMTVKLPAAPKRARVVPGLEPLREELDEVYAALVLGVQDYVRKNGFKKVVIGLSGGIDSAITAVIAVDALGADNVLGLFMPEHDSSDDSLRLGRSVAERFGIESIVENIAPALEGLGC
;
A
#
# COMPACT_ATOMS: atom_id res chain seq x y z
N GLY A 1 -8.31 10.22 19.54
CA GLY A 1 -9.42 9.43 18.99
C GLY A 1 -8.90 8.24 18.21
N LEU A 2 -9.62 7.14 18.28
CA LEU A 2 -9.33 5.95 17.48
C LEU A 2 -10.55 5.63 16.62
N ASN A 3 -10.33 5.44 15.32
CA ASN A 3 -11.36 5.00 14.39
C ASN A 3 -10.77 4.06 13.34
N VAL A 4 -11.62 3.42 12.55
CA VAL A 4 -11.20 2.33 11.66
C VAL A 4 -11.69 2.59 10.24
N CYS A 5 -10.78 2.46 9.29
CA CYS A 5 -11.04 2.42 7.87
C CYS A 5 -11.94 3.58 7.39
N GLU A 6 -13.11 3.28 6.86
CA GLU A 6 -14.05 4.24 6.26
C GLU A 6 -14.59 5.30 7.22
N ASP A 7 -14.47 5.12 8.53
CA ASP A 7 -14.87 6.10 9.52
C ASP A 7 -14.34 7.52 9.25
N ILE A 8 -13.14 7.61 8.67
CA ILE A 8 -12.50 8.90 8.39
C ILE A 8 -12.98 9.55 7.09
N TRP A 9 -13.63 8.79 6.20
CA TRP A 9 -14.09 9.31 4.91
C TRP A 9 -15.27 10.28 5.05
N PHE A 10 -16.12 10.09 6.06
CA PHE A 10 -17.33 10.86 6.23
C PHE A 10 -17.09 12.12 7.06
N PRO A 11 -17.49 13.32 6.57
CA PRO A 11 -17.31 14.60 7.28
C PRO A 11 -17.98 14.61 8.66
N ASP A 12 -19.14 14.00 8.78
CA ASP A 12 -19.93 13.93 10.02
C ASP A 12 -19.71 12.63 10.80
N GLY A 13 -18.66 11.87 10.45
CA GLY A 13 -18.30 10.60 11.05
C GLY A 13 -17.57 10.71 12.39
N PRO A 14 -17.05 9.58 12.90
CA PRO A 14 -16.37 9.47 14.19
C PRO A 14 -15.27 10.50 14.42
N THR A 15 -14.49 10.86 13.38
CA THR A 15 -13.43 11.87 13.47
C THR A 15 -13.94 13.20 14.01
N ARG A 16 -15.07 13.69 13.50
CA ARG A 16 -15.69 14.95 13.95
C ARG A 16 -16.17 14.86 15.39
N LEU A 17 -16.81 13.75 15.75
CA LEU A 17 -17.30 13.53 17.12
C LEU A 17 -16.16 13.49 18.12
N GLN A 18 -15.09 12.75 17.81
CA GLN A 18 -13.90 12.62 18.64
C GLN A 18 -13.19 13.97 18.83
N ALA A 19 -13.03 14.74 17.76
CA ALA A 19 -12.44 16.06 17.80
C ALA A 19 -13.30 17.04 18.63
N ALA A 20 -14.64 17.00 18.50
CA ALA A 20 -15.56 17.85 19.23
C ALA A 20 -15.54 17.60 20.76
N VAL A 21 -15.25 16.37 21.19
CA VAL A 21 -15.10 16.02 22.60
C VAL A 21 -13.67 16.14 23.13
N GLY A 22 -12.73 16.65 22.30
CA GLY A 22 -11.40 17.07 22.73
C GLY A 22 -10.24 16.18 22.29
N ALA A 23 -10.44 15.25 21.34
CA ALA A 23 -9.31 14.50 20.79
C ALA A 23 -8.35 15.42 20.02
N ASP A 24 -7.06 15.40 20.32
CA ASP A 24 -6.03 16.18 19.64
C ASP A 24 -5.39 15.41 18.49
N VAL A 25 -5.37 14.10 18.60
CA VAL A 25 -4.82 13.17 17.61
C VAL A 25 -5.91 12.15 17.26
N ILE A 26 -6.11 11.95 15.99
CA ILE A 26 -6.92 10.86 15.44
C ILE A 26 -6.00 9.78 14.93
N ILE A 27 -6.18 8.57 15.41
CA ILE A 27 -5.50 7.36 14.96
C ILE A 27 -6.51 6.58 14.12
N ASN A 28 -6.26 6.49 12.84
CA ASN A 28 -7.10 5.74 11.90
C ASN A 28 -6.34 4.51 11.39
N ILE A 29 -6.90 3.33 11.63
CA ILE A 29 -6.30 2.04 11.27
C ILE A 29 -7.06 1.46 10.09
N ASN A 30 -6.34 1.02 9.04
CA ASN A 30 -6.92 0.67 7.76
C ASN A 30 -6.43 -0.65 7.19
N ALA A 31 -7.31 -1.25 6.40
CA ALA A 31 -7.04 -2.22 5.37
C ALA A 31 -7.69 -1.73 4.06
N SER A 32 -7.20 -0.59 3.57
CA SER A 32 -7.73 0.05 2.36
C SER A 32 -7.01 -0.51 1.13
N PRO A 33 -7.72 -1.20 0.21
CA PRO A 33 -7.08 -1.78 -0.97
C PRO A 33 -6.54 -0.71 -1.91
N PHE A 34 -5.45 -1.06 -2.57
CA PHE A 34 -4.83 -0.25 -3.62
C PHE A 34 -5.80 -0.05 -4.79
N GLN A 35 -5.80 1.16 -5.30
CA GLN A 35 -6.39 1.54 -6.59
C GLN A 35 -5.51 2.61 -7.20
N ILE A 36 -5.39 2.63 -8.51
CA ILE A 36 -4.59 3.63 -9.25
C ILE A 36 -5.06 5.04 -8.88
N GLY A 37 -4.09 5.89 -8.48
CA GLY A 37 -4.34 7.28 -8.10
C GLY A 37 -4.99 7.49 -6.72
N LYS A 38 -5.37 6.44 -6.01
CA LYS A 38 -6.05 6.53 -4.71
C LYS A 38 -5.17 7.14 -3.63
N SER A 39 -3.85 6.97 -3.70
CA SER A 39 -2.88 7.55 -2.76
C SER A 39 -3.04 9.07 -2.66
N ARG A 40 -3.20 9.76 -3.80
CA ARG A 40 -3.43 11.22 -3.85
C ARG A 40 -4.81 11.62 -3.30
N ILE A 41 -5.83 10.82 -3.58
CA ILE A 41 -7.19 11.04 -3.06
C ILE A 41 -7.20 10.89 -1.54
N HIS A 42 -6.53 9.86 -1.00
CA HIS A 42 -6.36 9.66 0.44
C HIS A 42 -5.69 10.85 1.11
N GLU A 43 -4.57 11.31 0.58
CA GLU A 43 -3.86 12.47 1.14
C GLU A 43 -4.75 13.70 1.19
N GLN A 44 -5.45 14.03 0.11
CA GLN A 44 -6.36 15.17 0.04
C GLN A 44 -7.52 15.07 1.03
N MET A 45 -8.12 13.89 1.13
CA MET A 45 -9.21 13.61 2.06
C MET A 45 -8.74 13.73 3.50
N LEU A 46 -7.62 13.10 3.86
CA LEU A 46 -7.05 13.15 5.20
C LEU A 46 -6.64 14.59 5.58
N ALA A 47 -6.04 15.35 4.66
CA ALA A 47 -5.70 16.75 4.84
C ALA A 47 -6.95 17.60 5.12
N THR A 48 -8.05 17.31 4.44
CA THR A 48 -9.34 17.96 4.69
C THR A 48 -9.87 17.63 6.07
N ARG A 49 -9.87 16.35 6.48
CA ARG A 49 -10.31 15.93 7.82
C ARG A 49 -9.46 16.54 8.93
N ALA A 50 -8.15 16.56 8.79
CA ALA A 50 -7.23 17.18 9.74
C ALA A 50 -7.56 18.68 9.93
N ARG A 51 -7.70 19.40 8.81
CA ARG A 51 -7.94 20.85 8.79
C ARG A 51 -9.32 21.23 9.32
N GLU A 52 -10.38 20.55 8.88
CA GLU A 52 -11.75 20.81 9.29
C GLU A 52 -11.97 20.60 10.79
N ASN A 53 -11.29 19.63 11.35
CA ASN A 53 -11.43 19.25 12.76
C ASN A 53 -10.33 19.84 13.65
N GLY A 54 -9.30 20.45 13.08
CA GLY A 54 -8.15 21.02 13.78
C GLY A 54 -7.43 19.94 14.61
N VAL A 55 -7.18 18.78 14.04
CA VAL A 55 -6.55 17.61 14.68
C VAL A 55 -5.35 17.13 13.90
N ILE A 56 -4.42 16.47 14.58
CA ILE A 56 -3.40 15.64 13.92
C ILE A 56 -4.06 14.33 13.50
N VAL A 57 -3.77 13.86 12.30
CA VAL A 57 -4.24 12.57 11.80
C VAL A 57 -3.06 11.63 11.58
N THR A 58 -3.11 10.45 12.18
CA THR A 58 -2.22 9.33 11.84
C THR A 58 -3.06 8.29 11.11
N TYR A 59 -2.72 8.06 9.86
CA TYR A 59 -3.35 7.07 8.99
C TYR A 59 -2.39 5.90 8.82
N THR A 60 -2.75 4.74 9.32
CA THR A 60 -1.94 3.52 9.25
C THR A 60 -2.68 2.51 8.38
N ASN A 61 -2.13 2.17 7.23
CA ASN A 61 -2.70 1.19 6.31
C ASN A 61 -1.88 -0.09 6.30
N THR A 62 -2.54 -1.22 6.09
CA THR A 62 -1.87 -2.49 5.89
C THR A 62 -1.09 -2.52 4.58
N VAL A 63 -0.10 -3.40 4.47
CA VAL A 63 0.65 -3.66 3.24
C VAL A 63 0.65 -5.16 2.95
N GLY A 64 0.53 -5.52 1.68
CA GLY A 64 0.59 -6.91 1.23
C GLY A 64 -0.46 -7.28 0.20
N GLY A 65 -0.36 -8.49 -0.34
CA GLY A 65 -1.35 -9.11 -1.22
C GLY A 65 -2.24 -10.07 -0.43
N GLN A 66 -3.54 -10.07 -0.73
CA GLN A 66 -4.53 -10.98 -0.15
C GLN A 66 -5.57 -11.32 -1.21
N ASP A 67 -5.56 -12.56 -1.68
CA ASP A 67 -6.39 -13.01 -2.81
C ASP A 67 -6.22 -12.06 -4.03
N GLU A 68 -7.29 -11.46 -4.52
CA GLU A 68 -7.27 -10.48 -5.62
C GLU A 68 -6.96 -9.05 -5.18
N LEU A 69 -6.75 -8.81 -3.88
CA LEU A 69 -6.51 -7.47 -3.34
C LEU A 69 -5.01 -7.25 -3.06
N VAL A 70 -4.55 -6.04 -3.32
CA VAL A 70 -3.24 -5.55 -2.89
C VAL A 70 -3.46 -4.34 -1.99
N PHE A 71 -2.69 -4.25 -0.93
CA PHE A 71 -2.68 -3.13 0.02
C PHE A 71 -1.33 -2.44 -0.07
N ASP A 72 -1.34 -1.14 -0.32
CA ASP A 72 -0.14 -0.35 -0.62
C ASP A 72 0.60 0.17 0.60
N GLY A 73 0.06 0.01 1.81
CA GLY A 73 0.62 0.65 3.00
C GLY A 73 0.48 2.17 2.90
N ASN A 74 1.54 2.87 2.49
CA ASN A 74 1.55 4.32 2.26
C ASN A 74 0.95 5.12 3.43
N SER A 75 1.32 4.71 4.65
CA SER A 75 0.83 5.31 5.90
C SER A 75 1.31 6.76 6.03
N LEU A 76 0.47 7.61 6.64
CA LEU A 76 0.67 9.06 6.68
C LEU A 76 0.51 9.63 8.08
N VAL A 77 1.21 10.71 8.35
CA VAL A 77 0.94 11.59 9.49
C VAL A 77 0.73 13.02 8.96
N LEU A 78 -0.40 13.61 9.31
CA LEU A 78 -0.74 14.99 8.95
C LEU A 78 -0.91 15.83 10.20
N ASP A 79 -0.46 17.07 10.15
CA ASP A 79 -0.69 18.02 11.23
C ASP A 79 -2.12 18.62 11.19
N GLN A 80 -2.45 19.42 12.17
CA GLN A 80 -3.76 20.06 12.32
C GLN A 80 -4.09 21.10 11.21
N THR A 81 -3.15 21.43 10.36
CA THR A 81 -3.34 22.29 9.18
C THR A 81 -3.60 21.49 7.92
N GLY A 82 -3.48 20.15 8.00
CA GLY A 82 -3.57 19.23 6.88
C GLY A 82 -2.28 19.09 6.09
N ALA A 83 -1.15 19.56 6.62
CA ALA A 83 0.16 19.31 6.02
C ALA A 83 0.65 17.90 6.34
N VAL A 84 1.13 17.17 5.34
CA VAL A 84 1.79 15.88 5.55
C VAL A 84 3.14 16.12 6.20
N ILE A 85 3.34 15.59 7.40
CA ILE A 85 4.58 15.72 8.17
C ILE A 85 5.42 14.46 8.20
N ALA A 86 4.84 13.32 7.83
CA ALA A 86 5.54 12.06 7.67
C ALA A 86 4.79 11.15 6.68
N ARG A 87 5.53 10.39 5.89
CA ARG A 87 4.99 9.38 4.98
C ARG A 87 5.89 8.15 4.98
N ALA A 88 5.29 6.99 5.18
CA ALA A 88 5.94 5.70 5.09
C ALA A 88 6.12 5.27 3.63
N LYS A 89 6.94 4.27 3.41
CA LYS A 89 7.12 3.63 2.12
C LYS A 89 5.81 2.99 1.64
N ALA A 90 5.59 3.05 0.34
CA ALA A 90 4.51 2.33 -0.30
C ALA A 90 4.98 0.93 -0.75
N PHE A 91 4.09 -0.06 -0.68
CA PHE A 91 4.29 -1.46 -1.07
C PHE A 91 5.40 -2.19 -0.31
N GLN A 92 5.76 -1.70 0.87
CA GLN A 92 6.76 -2.30 1.76
C GLN A 92 6.35 -2.12 3.22
N GLU A 93 6.72 -3.08 4.07
CA GLU A 93 6.63 -2.87 5.51
C GLU A 93 7.56 -1.74 5.92
N ASP A 94 7.05 -0.85 6.77
CA ASP A 94 7.83 0.28 7.27
C ASP A 94 7.44 0.62 8.70
N PHE A 95 8.36 1.26 9.40
CA PHE A 95 8.17 1.74 10.76
C PHE A 95 8.39 3.25 10.83
N LEU A 96 7.31 4.00 10.71
CA LEU A 96 7.33 5.46 10.68
C LEU A 96 7.27 6.06 12.08
N LEU A 97 8.24 6.90 12.43
CA LEU A 97 8.27 7.66 13.67
C LEU A 97 8.13 9.15 13.38
N ALA A 98 7.26 9.81 14.15
CA ALA A 98 7.08 11.25 14.08
C ALA A 98 6.82 11.85 15.46
N ASP A 99 7.39 13.03 15.72
CA ASP A 99 7.05 13.81 16.92
C ASP A 99 5.83 14.67 16.65
N LEU A 100 4.79 14.51 17.45
CA LEU A 100 3.52 15.23 17.33
C LEU A 100 3.50 16.44 18.27
N ASN A 101 3.09 17.61 17.75
CA ASN A 101 2.99 18.83 18.56
C ASN A 101 1.54 19.08 18.99
N ALA A 102 1.13 18.49 20.12
CA ALA A 102 -0.21 18.66 20.67
C ALA A 102 -0.52 20.12 21.07
N ASP A 103 0.48 20.88 21.53
CA ASP A 103 0.28 22.31 21.87
C ASP A 103 -0.08 23.14 20.63
N ALA A 104 0.42 22.78 19.46
CA ALA A 104 0.05 23.43 18.22
C ALA A 104 -1.42 23.21 17.89
N VAL A 105 -1.97 22.02 18.16
CA VAL A 105 -3.40 21.70 18.01
C VAL A 105 -4.25 22.58 18.90
N VAL A 106 -3.89 22.68 20.18
CA VAL A 106 -4.61 23.53 21.15
C VAL A 106 -4.63 24.99 20.71
N ARG A 107 -3.47 25.55 20.31
CA ARG A 107 -3.38 26.93 19.78
C ARG A 107 -4.24 27.12 18.55
N HIS A 108 -4.20 26.17 17.60
CA HIS A 108 -4.98 26.23 16.37
C HIS A 108 -6.49 26.27 16.64
N ARG A 109 -6.99 25.43 17.54
CA ARG A 109 -8.40 25.41 17.96
C ARG A 109 -8.84 26.68 18.68
N MET A 110 -7.98 27.23 19.54
CA MET A 110 -8.26 28.51 20.21
C MET A 110 -8.45 29.64 19.20
N ALA A 111 -7.69 29.66 18.10
CA ALA A 111 -7.81 30.65 17.04
C ALA A 111 -9.09 30.48 16.21
N GLN A 112 -9.60 29.27 16.04
CA GLN A 112 -10.76 28.99 15.16
C GLN A 112 -12.14 29.21 15.79
N ARG A 113 -12.28 29.54 17.06
CA ARG A 113 -13.54 29.85 17.81
C ARG A 113 -14.73 28.87 17.62
N ARG A 114 -14.65 27.90 16.73
CA ARG A 114 -15.77 27.03 16.28
C ARG A 114 -16.14 25.87 17.19
N THR A 115 -15.29 25.48 18.13
CA THR A 115 -15.34 24.14 18.76
C THR A 115 -16.16 24.07 20.04
N LYS A 116 -16.46 25.19 20.68
CA LYS A 116 -17.13 25.19 22.00
C LYS A 116 -18.62 24.84 22.00
N ALA A 117 -19.34 25.02 20.90
CA ALA A 117 -20.81 24.87 20.88
C ALA A 117 -21.30 23.41 20.76
N LEU A 118 -20.45 22.50 20.29
CA LEU A 118 -20.81 21.09 19.99
C LEU A 118 -20.45 20.13 21.13
N SER A 119 -19.46 20.45 21.96
CA SER A 119 -18.87 19.52 22.94
C SER A 119 -19.83 18.98 23.99
N GLY A 120 -20.78 19.80 24.46
CA GLY A 120 -21.72 19.39 25.51
C GLY A 120 -22.82 18.42 25.04
N LYS A 121 -23.24 18.54 23.77
CA LYS A 121 -24.32 17.70 23.22
C LYS A 121 -23.84 16.33 22.74
N LEU A 122 -22.53 16.19 22.45
CA LEU A 122 -21.94 14.98 21.85
C LEU A 122 -21.12 14.14 22.83
N ALA A 123 -20.99 14.57 24.09
CA ALA A 123 -20.15 13.89 25.09
C ALA A 123 -20.56 12.42 25.36
N GLY A 124 -21.82 12.08 25.16
CA GLY A 124 -22.34 10.72 25.30
C GLY A 124 -22.15 9.81 24.06
N ALA A 125 -21.73 10.38 22.94
CA ALA A 125 -21.57 9.63 21.68
C ALA A 125 -20.18 9.02 21.50
N VAL A 126 -19.24 9.29 22.44
CA VAL A 126 -17.85 8.81 22.36
C VAL A 126 -17.49 8.11 23.67
N GLU A 127 -17.08 6.85 23.58
CA GLU A 127 -16.51 6.14 24.71
C GLU A 127 -15.12 6.68 25.06
N ARG A 128 -14.85 6.85 26.36
CA ARG A 128 -13.57 7.36 26.86
C ARG A 128 -12.86 6.29 27.67
N MET A 129 -11.64 6.00 27.27
CA MET A 129 -10.74 5.13 28.02
C MET A 129 -9.53 5.92 28.52
N THR A 130 -9.20 5.76 29.79
CA THR A 130 -7.99 6.36 30.37
C THR A 130 -6.92 5.29 30.49
N VAL A 131 -5.79 5.51 29.80
CA VAL A 131 -4.62 4.62 29.84
C VAL A 131 -3.49 5.35 30.56
N LYS A 132 -2.95 4.74 31.62
CA LYS A 132 -1.75 5.27 32.31
C LYS A 132 -0.52 4.81 31.52
N LEU A 133 0.19 5.74 30.93
CA LEU A 133 1.46 5.47 30.29
C LEU A 133 2.61 5.73 31.25
N PRO A 134 3.72 4.95 31.18
CA PRO A 134 4.93 5.28 31.92
C PRO A 134 5.50 6.61 31.42
N ALA A 135 6.25 7.30 32.30
CA ALA A 135 6.94 8.52 31.88
C ALA A 135 7.92 8.19 30.75
N ALA A 136 7.76 8.90 29.64
CA ALA A 136 8.66 8.71 28.51
C ALA A 136 10.09 9.19 28.86
N PRO A 137 11.14 8.43 28.52
CA PRO A 137 12.50 8.90 28.68
C PRO A 137 12.75 10.12 27.79
N LYS A 138 13.61 11.05 28.25
CA LYS A 138 14.07 12.14 27.38
C LYS A 138 14.81 11.53 26.19
N ARG A 139 14.37 11.83 24.99
CA ARG A 139 14.98 11.37 23.75
C ARG A 139 15.25 12.54 22.80
N ALA A 140 16.15 12.33 21.84
CA ALA A 140 16.34 13.28 20.76
C ALA A 140 15.07 13.41 19.91
N ARG A 141 14.89 14.58 19.30
CA ARG A 141 13.81 14.81 18.34
C ARG A 141 13.98 13.87 17.16
N VAL A 142 12.87 13.28 16.74
CA VAL A 142 12.84 12.42 15.55
C VAL A 142 12.72 13.30 14.30
N VAL A 143 13.53 13.01 13.29
CA VAL A 143 13.33 13.52 11.94
C VAL A 143 12.49 12.47 11.21
N PRO A 144 11.23 12.76 10.90
CA PRO A 144 10.36 11.78 10.27
C PRO A 144 10.76 11.52 8.82
N GLY A 145 10.56 10.31 8.35
CA GLY A 145 10.63 10.00 6.92
C GLY A 145 9.47 10.67 6.18
N LEU A 146 9.77 11.21 5.02
CA LEU A 146 8.77 11.79 4.11
C LEU A 146 9.02 11.22 2.70
N GLU A 147 8.59 9.99 2.49
CA GLU A 147 8.74 9.34 1.19
C GLU A 147 7.94 10.08 0.12
N PRO A 148 8.47 10.26 -1.08
CA PRO A 148 7.75 10.87 -2.18
C PRO A 148 6.58 9.98 -2.63
N LEU A 149 5.52 10.58 -3.16
CA LEU A 149 4.50 9.83 -3.89
C LEU A 149 5.13 9.24 -5.16
N ARG A 150 4.78 8.00 -5.44
CA ARG A 150 5.21 7.33 -6.66
C ARG A 150 4.45 7.87 -7.87
N GLU A 151 5.04 7.72 -9.05
CA GLU A 151 4.31 7.91 -10.30
C GLU A 151 3.33 6.74 -10.52
N GLU A 152 2.27 6.99 -11.26
CA GLU A 152 1.15 6.05 -11.42
C GLU A 152 1.59 4.68 -11.98
N LEU A 153 2.47 4.67 -12.98
CA LEU A 153 3.00 3.42 -13.54
C LEU A 153 3.89 2.66 -12.55
N ASP A 154 4.65 3.37 -11.74
CA ASP A 154 5.47 2.77 -10.68
C ASP A 154 4.59 2.16 -9.57
N GLU A 155 3.45 2.80 -9.24
CA GLU A 155 2.48 2.24 -8.30
C GLU A 155 1.88 0.94 -8.84
N VAL A 156 1.47 0.92 -10.11
CA VAL A 156 0.91 -0.29 -10.76
C VAL A 156 1.92 -1.42 -10.78
N TYR A 157 3.15 -1.12 -11.19
CA TYR A 157 4.21 -2.13 -11.24
C TYR A 157 4.52 -2.70 -9.86
N ALA A 158 4.67 -1.84 -8.85
CA ALA A 158 4.93 -2.27 -7.48
C ALA A 158 3.78 -3.11 -6.90
N ALA A 159 2.53 -2.77 -7.25
CA ALA A 159 1.36 -3.55 -6.85
C ALA A 159 1.38 -4.96 -7.46
N LEU A 160 1.73 -5.08 -8.75
CA LEU A 160 1.85 -6.37 -9.43
C LEU A 160 2.94 -7.24 -8.80
N VAL A 161 4.12 -6.66 -8.54
CA VAL A 161 5.23 -7.36 -7.89
C VAL A 161 4.84 -7.84 -6.49
N LEU A 162 4.25 -6.97 -5.67
CA LEU A 162 3.81 -7.32 -4.31
C LEU A 162 2.71 -8.39 -4.32
N GLY A 163 1.74 -8.27 -5.23
CA GLY A 163 0.66 -9.25 -5.39
C GLY A 163 1.18 -10.65 -5.70
N VAL A 164 2.07 -10.76 -6.70
CA VAL A 164 2.72 -12.04 -7.07
C VAL A 164 3.55 -12.59 -5.91
N GLN A 165 4.35 -11.74 -5.28
CA GLN A 165 5.23 -12.15 -4.18
C GLN A 165 4.43 -12.75 -3.02
N ASP A 166 3.40 -12.06 -2.58
CA ASP A 166 2.59 -12.48 -1.44
C ASP A 166 1.73 -13.70 -1.78
N TYR A 167 1.14 -13.74 -2.98
CA TYR A 167 0.37 -14.90 -3.41
C TYR A 167 1.21 -16.18 -3.38
N VAL A 168 2.38 -16.14 -3.98
CA VAL A 168 3.29 -17.30 -4.03
C VAL A 168 3.73 -17.72 -2.63
N ARG A 169 4.18 -16.76 -1.81
CA ARG A 169 4.69 -17.04 -0.46
C ARG A 169 3.60 -17.53 0.50
N LYS A 170 2.44 -16.89 0.51
CA LYS A 170 1.34 -17.22 1.42
C LYS A 170 0.70 -18.58 1.10
N ASN A 171 0.74 -19.00 -0.17
CA ASN A 171 0.30 -20.33 -0.57
C ASN A 171 1.39 -21.41 -0.42
N GLY A 172 2.58 -21.06 0.06
CA GLY A 172 3.67 -21.99 0.33
C GLY A 172 4.43 -22.44 -0.92
N PHE A 173 4.20 -21.83 -2.07
CA PHE A 173 4.97 -22.09 -3.27
C PHE A 173 6.36 -21.46 -3.18
N LYS A 174 7.34 -22.11 -3.80
CA LYS A 174 8.72 -21.61 -3.81
C LYS A 174 9.15 -21.13 -5.17
N LYS A 175 8.60 -21.73 -6.23
CA LYS A 175 8.94 -21.46 -7.62
C LYS A 175 7.68 -21.28 -8.46
N VAL A 176 7.84 -20.61 -9.57
CA VAL A 176 6.81 -20.46 -10.59
C VAL A 176 7.33 -20.90 -11.95
N VAL A 177 6.44 -21.35 -12.81
CA VAL A 177 6.73 -21.70 -14.21
C VAL A 177 5.96 -20.76 -15.09
N ILE A 178 6.63 -20.21 -16.11
CA ILE A 178 6.03 -19.25 -17.05
C ILE A 178 6.27 -19.70 -18.47
N GLY A 179 5.21 -19.85 -19.26
CA GLY A 179 5.30 -20.06 -20.68
C GLY A 179 5.84 -18.82 -21.40
N LEU A 180 7.01 -18.91 -22.04
CA LEU A 180 7.63 -17.81 -22.77
C LEU A 180 7.32 -17.95 -24.26
N SER A 181 6.37 -17.16 -24.76
CA SER A 181 5.94 -17.18 -26.16
C SER A 181 6.72 -16.24 -27.07
N GLY A 182 7.64 -15.44 -26.51
CA GLY A 182 8.30 -14.35 -27.24
C GLY A 182 7.45 -13.09 -27.40
N GLY A 183 6.18 -13.10 -26.97
CA GLY A 183 5.30 -11.94 -26.93
C GLY A 183 5.55 -11.07 -25.70
N ILE A 184 5.08 -9.80 -25.77
CA ILE A 184 5.28 -8.80 -24.73
C ILE A 184 4.63 -9.21 -23.40
N ASP A 185 3.46 -9.84 -23.43
CA ASP A 185 2.71 -10.22 -22.24
C ASP A 185 3.45 -11.28 -21.42
N SER A 186 3.99 -12.31 -22.07
CA SER A 186 4.80 -13.33 -21.39
C SER A 186 6.12 -12.75 -20.88
N ALA A 187 6.70 -11.80 -21.61
CA ALA A 187 7.94 -11.12 -21.21
C ALA A 187 7.71 -10.26 -19.94
N ILE A 188 6.68 -9.42 -19.90
CA ILE A 188 6.38 -8.59 -18.71
C ILE A 188 6.01 -9.46 -17.51
N THR A 189 5.26 -10.56 -17.72
CA THR A 189 4.92 -11.51 -16.67
C THR A 189 6.17 -12.14 -16.06
N ALA A 190 7.15 -12.52 -16.90
CA ALA A 190 8.42 -13.08 -16.45
C ALA A 190 9.24 -12.06 -15.63
N VAL A 191 9.30 -10.80 -16.08
CA VAL A 191 10.01 -9.72 -15.37
C VAL A 191 9.38 -9.47 -13.99
N ILE A 192 8.05 -9.36 -13.92
CA ILE A 192 7.34 -9.18 -12.65
C ILE A 192 7.62 -10.36 -11.71
N ALA A 193 7.62 -11.59 -12.23
CA ALA A 193 7.92 -12.77 -11.41
C ALA A 193 9.36 -12.78 -10.90
N VAL A 194 10.33 -12.36 -11.72
CA VAL A 194 11.73 -12.23 -11.29
C VAL A 194 11.89 -11.18 -10.19
N ASP A 195 11.26 -10.02 -10.35
CA ASP A 195 11.32 -8.95 -9.34
C ASP A 195 10.61 -9.35 -8.04
N ALA A 196 9.55 -10.16 -8.13
CA ALA A 196 8.82 -10.65 -6.98
C ALA A 196 9.53 -11.77 -6.21
N LEU A 197 10.20 -12.69 -6.90
CA LEU A 197 10.66 -13.96 -6.35
C LEU A 197 12.17 -14.18 -6.47
N GLY A 198 12.85 -13.45 -7.32
CA GLY A 198 14.23 -13.70 -7.75
C GLY A 198 14.30 -14.69 -8.93
N ALA A 199 15.29 -14.52 -9.79
CA ALA A 199 15.46 -15.31 -11.01
C ALA A 199 15.55 -16.82 -10.75
N ASP A 200 16.21 -17.24 -9.67
CA ASP A 200 16.37 -18.65 -9.28
C ASP A 200 15.03 -19.37 -8.96
N ASN A 201 13.98 -18.60 -8.76
CA ASN A 201 12.64 -19.11 -8.44
C ASN A 201 11.66 -19.00 -9.61
N VAL A 202 12.14 -18.63 -10.80
CA VAL A 202 11.34 -18.55 -12.02
C VAL A 202 11.91 -19.51 -13.04
N LEU A 203 11.07 -20.39 -13.60
CA LEU A 203 11.41 -21.30 -14.69
C LEU A 203 10.67 -20.87 -15.94
N GLY A 204 11.40 -20.57 -17.00
CA GLY A 204 10.86 -20.31 -18.33
C GLY A 204 10.56 -21.62 -19.07
N LEU A 205 9.38 -21.76 -19.63
CA LEU A 205 8.98 -22.91 -20.43
C LEU A 205 8.70 -22.47 -21.87
N PHE A 206 9.47 -23.01 -22.80
CA PHE A 206 9.22 -22.89 -24.23
C PHE A 206 8.47 -24.12 -24.72
N MET A 207 7.35 -23.91 -25.37
CA MET A 207 6.48 -24.99 -25.86
C MET A 207 6.30 -24.85 -27.38
N PRO A 208 7.35 -25.15 -28.19
CA PRO A 208 7.22 -25.08 -29.64
C PRO A 208 6.26 -26.16 -30.16
N GLU A 209 5.54 -25.79 -31.19
CA GLU A 209 4.67 -26.63 -32.00
C GLU A 209 4.97 -26.40 -33.47
N HIS A 210 4.25 -27.07 -34.42
CA HIS A 210 4.49 -26.99 -35.83
C HIS A 210 4.43 -25.57 -36.43
N ASP A 211 3.49 -24.74 -35.92
CA ASP A 211 3.26 -23.38 -36.40
C ASP A 211 4.06 -22.32 -35.63
N SER A 212 4.92 -22.73 -34.68
CA SER A 212 5.74 -21.82 -33.90
C SER A 212 6.82 -21.16 -34.77
N SER A 213 6.90 -19.83 -34.71
CA SER A 213 7.92 -19.09 -35.43
C SER A 213 9.29 -19.16 -34.72
N ASP A 214 10.38 -19.20 -35.51
CA ASP A 214 11.74 -19.11 -34.96
C ASP A 214 11.97 -17.82 -34.17
N ASP A 215 11.30 -16.73 -34.57
CA ASP A 215 11.37 -15.46 -33.88
C ASP A 215 10.76 -15.51 -32.46
N SER A 216 9.66 -16.23 -32.25
CA SER A 216 9.08 -16.42 -30.95
C SER A 216 10.04 -17.09 -29.98
N LEU A 217 10.68 -18.16 -30.40
CA LEU A 217 11.67 -18.85 -29.58
C LEU A 217 12.91 -17.99 -29.31
N ARG A 218 13.41 -17.30 -30.34
CA ARG A 218 14.55 -16.39 -30.23
C ARG A 218 14.29 -15.24 -29.24
N LEU A 219 13.12 -14.58 -29.35
CA LEU A 219 12.75 -13.47 -28.49
C LEU A 219 12.54 -13.94 -27.04
N GLY A 220 11.85 -15.06 -26.84
CA GLY A 220 11.68 -15.62 -25.51
C GLY A 220 13.01 -16.00 -24.84
N ARG A 221 13.94 -16.60 -25.57
CA ARG A 221 15.30 -16.89 -25.06
C ARG A 221 16.05 -15.63 -24.67
N SER A 222 15.95 -14.57 -25.47
CA SER A 222 16.58 -13.29 -25.16
C SER A 222 16.05 -12.70 -23.83
N VAL A 223 14.76 -12.86 -23.54
CA VAL A 223 14.17 -12.48 -22.24
C VAL A 223 14.74 -13.33 -21.11
N ALA A 224 14.74 -14.66 -21.27
CA ALA A 224 15.25 -15.55 -20.23
C ALA A 224 16.73 -15.28 -19.92
N GLU A 225 17.57 -15.13 -20.93
CA GLU A 225 18.99 -14.81 -20.78
C GLU A 225 19.21 -13.45 -20.09
N ARG A 226 18.48 -12.41 -20.52
CA ARG A 226 18.63 -11.06 -19.97
C ARG A 226 18.28 -10.98 -18.49
N PHE A 227 17.30 -11.75 -18.03
CA PHE A 227 16.83 -11.73 -16.63
C PHE A 227 17.37 -12.90 -15.79
N GLY A 228 18.26 -13.73 -16.37
CA GLY A 228 18.89 -14.86 -15.67
C GLY A 228 17.92 -15.98 -15.31
N ILE A 229 16.85 -16.15 -16.09
CA ILE A 229 15.82 -17.17 -15.88
C ILE A 229 16.31 -18.51 -16.46
N GLU A 230 16.32 -19.55 -15.63
CA GLU A 230 16.48 -20.92 -16.11
C GLU A 230 15.34 -21.27 -17.06
N SER A 231 15.63 -21.91 -18.18
CA SER A 231 14.59 -22.26 -19.16
C SER A 231 14.74 -23.63 -19.73
N ILE A 232 13.62 -24.27 -20.01
CA ILE A 232 13.53 -25.57 -20.67
C ILE A 232 12.69 -25.48 -21.94
N VAL A 233 12.93 -26.37 -22.88
CA VAL A 233 12.15 -26.48 -24.11
C VAL A 233 11.42 -27.83 -24.09
N GLU A 234 10.12 -27.80 -24.21
CA GLU A 234 9.25 -28.97 -24.30
C GLU A 234 8.46 -28.90 -25.60
N ASN A 235 8.76 -29.79 -26.54
CA ASN A 235 8.04 -29.88 -27.83
C ASN A 235 6.65 -30.48 -27.60
N ILE A 236 5.60 -29.69 -27.73
CA ILE A 236 4.22 -30.11 -27.53
C ILE A 236 3.53 -30.65 -28.79
N ALA A 237 4.18 -30.57 -30.00
CA ALA A 237 3.56 -31.04 -31.23
C ALA A 237 3.08 -32.50 -31.19
N PRO A 238 3.85 -33.48 -30.64
CA PRO A 238 3.35 -34.86 -30.55
C PRO A 238 2.13 -35.04 -29.65
N ALA A 239 2.01 -34.19 -28.63
CA ALA A 239 0.83 -34.23 -27.75
C ALA A 239 -0.42 -33.68 -28.47
N LEU A 240 -0.27 -32.59 -29.23
CA LEU A 240 -1.34 -32.01 -30.03
C LEU A 240 -1.81 -32.96 -31.13
N GLU A 241 -0.89 -33.60 -31.85
CA GLU A 241 -1.23 -34.61 -32.85
C GLU A 241 -2.01 -35.80 -32.25
N GLY A 242 -1.62 -36.25 -31.06
CA GLY A 242 -2.33 -37.32 -30.32
C GLY A 242 -3.74 -36.94 -29.88
N LEU A 243 -4.01 -35.64 -29.73
CA LEU A 243 -5.33 -35.09 -29.41
C LEU A 243 -6.17 -34.76 -30.66
N GLY A 244 -5.60 -34.87 -31.86
CA GLY A 244 -6.26 -34.58 -33.14
C GLY A 244 -6.38 -33.07 -33.43
N CYS A 245 -5.45 -32.28 -32.86
CA CYS A 245 -5.35 -30.83 -33.10
C CYS A 245 -4.26 -30.58 -34.16
#